data_835989dbaaece19f3ebc40a7e92f304b
#
_entry.id   835989dbaaece19f3ebc40a7e92f304b
#
_cell.length_a   1.000
_cell.length_b   1.000
_cell.length_c   1.000
_cell.angle_alpha   90.00
_cell.angle_beta   90.00
_cell.angle_gamma   90.00
#
_symmetry.space_group_name_H-M   'P 1'
#
loop_
_entity.id
_entity.type
_entity.pdbx_description
1 polymer ?
#
loop_
_entity_poly.entity_id
_entity_poly.type
_entity_poly.pdbx_seq_one_letter_code
_entity_poly.pdbx_strand_id
1 'polypeptide(L)'
;SCDIDQDGYEEIYFLNTDTYSGNKRYSDRLLDFDGNKFFDLFELEINQKNLNLTAGRSVVCVDRNGNGAYGIYVANYGGPTRFYEKDGNEIIDKASELGIDKITGGRAVISGNILSGRSDIFAANERGDNFLYFNSKGSFQDVAKEYAVQDRFENGRGTALSDLLYRGRLDTVSYTHLRAHETKA
;
A
#
# COMPACT_ATOMS: atom_id res chain seq x y z
N SER A 1 -6.26 -4.82 -8.44
CA SER A 1 -7.55 -5.45 -8.08
C SER A 1 -7.32 -6.57 -7.06
N CYS A 2 -8.31 -6.89 -6.28
CA CYS A 2 -8.38 -8.03 -5.37
C CYS A 2 -9.79 -8.21 -4.82
N ASP A 3 -10.13 -9.42 -4.46
CA ASP A 3 -11.40 -9.79 -3.82
C ASP A 3 -11.33 -9.36 -2.33
N ILE A 4 -11.99 -8.24 -1.97
CA ILE A 4 -11.94 -7.69 -0.62
C ILE A 4 -13.08 -8.19 0.28
N ASP A 5 -14.08 -8.86 -0.27
CA ASP A 5 -15.25 -9.34 0.47
C ASP A 5 -15.55 -10.84 0.28
N GLN A 6 -14.73 -11.54 -0.50
CA GLN A 6 -14.80 -12.98 -0.74
C GLN A 6 -16.07 -13.42 -1.51
N ASP A 7 -16.57 -12.55 -2.39
CA ASP A 7 -17.72 -12.89 -3.26
C ASP A 7 -17.31 -13.60 -4.56
N GLY A 8 -15.98 -13.66 -4.83
CA GLY A 8 -15.36 -14.30 -5.99
C GLY A 8 -15.18 -13.37 -7.18
N TYR A 9 -15.53 -12.10 -7.06
CA TYR A 9 -15.16 -11.05 -8.02
C TYR A 9 -14.08 -10.17 -7.41
N GLU A 10 -13.28 -9.53 -8.27
CA GLU A 10 -12.24 -8.61 -7.80
C GLU A 10 -12.74 -7.17 -7.87
N GLU A 11 -12.61 -6.44 -6.76
CA GLU A 11 -12.78 -5.00 -6.72
C GLU A 11 -11.60 -4.30 -7.36
N ILE A 12 -11.86 -3.14 -7.94
CA ILE A 12 -10.85 -2.33 -8.63
C ILE A 12 -10.66 -1.01 -7.87
N TYR A 13 -9.48 -0.83 -7.29
CA TYR A 13 -9.09 0.44 -6.66
C TYR A 13 -8.40 1.36 -7.67
N PHE A 14 -8.97 2.54 -7.92
CA PHE A 14 -8.37 3.59 -8.73
C PHE A 14 -7.73 4.64 -7.85
N LEU A 15 -6.41 4.68 -7.89
CA LEU A 15 -5.61 5.65 -7.18
C LEU A 15 -5.51 6.95 -7.99
N ASN A 16 -6.22 7.99 -7.55
CA ASN A 16 -6.17 9.31 -8.18
C ASN A 16 -5.02 10.15 -7.63
N THR A 17 -4.35 10.86 -8.54
CA THR A 17 -3.27 11.79 -8.18
C THR A 17 -3.41 13.05 -9.03
N ASP A 18 -4.06 14.08 -8.48
CA ASP A 18 -4.22 15.38 -9.15
C ASP A 18 -3.25 16.45 -8.62
N THR A 19 -2.43 16.08 -7.64
CA THR A 19 -1.41 16.96 -7.04
C THR A 19 -0.14 16.18 -6.73
N TYR A 20 0.98 16.90 -6.59
CA TYR A 20 2.26 16.25 -6.26
C TYR A 20 2.30 15.74 -4.82
N SER A 21 1.74 16.47 -3.86
CA SER A 21 1.74 16.07 -2.45
C SER A 21 0.60 16.74 -1.69
N GLY A 22 0.24 16.18 -0.53
CA GLY A 22 -0.79 16.72 0.33
C GLY A 22 -2.20 16.52 -0.22
N ASN A 23 -3.10 17.45 0.06
CA ASN A 23 -4.51 17.30 -0.27
C ASN A 23 -4.78 17.42 -1.76
N LYS A 24 -5.59 16.51 -2.29
CA LYS A 24 -6.12 16.47 -3.66
C LYS A 24 -7.62 16.83 -3.68
N ARG A 25 -8.13 17.21 -4.86
CA ARG A 25 -9.53 17.61 -5.01
C ARG A 25 -10.48 16.43 -5.13
N TYR A 26 -10.02 15.36 -5.77
CA TYR A 26 -10.84 14.19 -6.06
C TYR A 26 -10.33 12.99 -5.30
N SER A 27 -11.25 12.28 -4.64
CA SER A 27 -10.94 11.02 -3.96
C SER A 27 -10.49 9.94 -4.94
N ASP A 28 -9.90 8.88 -4.40
CA ASP A 28 -9.77 7.61 -5.08
C ASP A 28 -11.16 7.00 -5.33
N ARG A 29 -11.21 5.96 -6.15
CA ARG A 29 -12.43 5.19 -6.40
C ARG A 29 -12.20 3.72 -6.07
N LEU A 30 -13.22 3.07 -5.51
CA LEU A 30 -13.23 1.65 -5.26
C LEU A 30 -14.47 1.04 -5.91
N LEU A 31 -14.25 0.38 -7.04
CA LEU A 31 -15.33 -0.20 -7.83
C LEU A 31 -15.54 -1.65 -7.40
N ASP A 32 -16.76 -1.95 -7.03
CA ASP A 32 -17.27 -3.27 -6.72
C ASP A 32 -18.16 -3.76 -7.88
N PHE A 33 -18.17 -5.06 -8.15
CA PHE A 33 -18.93 -5.69 -9.22
C PHE A 33 -20.02 -6.60 -8.66
N ASP A 34 -21.29 -6.27 -8.89
CA ASP A 34 -22.45 -7.02 -8.38
C ASP A 34 -22.87 -8.23 -9.26
N GLY A 35 -21.97 -8.68 -10.16
CA GLY A 35 -22.25 -9.72 -11.14
C GLY A 35 -22.91 -9.19 -12.43
N ASN A 36 -23.24 -7.91 -12.51
CA ASN A 36 -23.87 -7.27 -13.68
C ASN A 36 -23.19 -5.95 -14.06
N LYS A 37 -22.86 -5.10 -13.08
CA LYS A 37 -22.24 -3.79 -13.30
C LYS A 37 -21.30 -3.44 -12.16
N PHE A 38 -20.37 -2.51 -12.45
CA PHE A 38 -19.56 -1.86 -11.42
C PHE A 38 -20.31 -0.70 -10.78
N PHE A 39 -20.11 -0.51 -9.48
CA PHE A 39 -20.52 0.67 -8.73
C PHE A 39 -19.39 1.11 -7.80
N ASP A 40 -19.32 2.42 -7.51
CA ASP A 40 -18.27 2.97 -6.68
C ASP A 40 -18.69 2.97 -5.21
N LEU A 41 -18.01 2.18 -4.39
CA LEU A 41 -18.27 2.11 -2.96
C LEU A 41 -18.03 3.46 -2.25
N PHE A 42 -17.11 4.30 -2.76
CA PHE A 42 -16.89 5.64 -2.20
C PHE A 42 -17.98 6.67 -2.56
N GLU A 43 -18.90 6.37 -3.48
CA GLU A 43 -20.08 7.21 -3.71
C GLU A 43 -21.18 6.98 -2.66
N LEU A 44 -21.13 5.88 -1.90
CA LEU A 44 -22.09 5.63 -0.82
C LEU A 44 -21.90 6.61 0.34
N GLU A 45 -22.99 7.15 0.89
CA GLU A 45 -22.96 8.14 1.97
C GLU A 45 -22.18 7.65 3.20
N ILE A 46 -22.32 6.36 3.53
CA ILE A 46 -21.63 5.72 4.67
C ILE A 46 -20.11 5.80 4.56
N ASN A 47 -19.57 5.86 3.33
CA ASN A 47 -18.13 5.83 3.05
C ASN A 47 -17.50 7.22 2.85
N GLN A 48 -18.29 8.29 2.83
CA GLN A 48 -17.80 9.66 2.62
C GLN A 48 -16.77 10.11 3.66
N LYS A 49 -16.85 9.58 4.87
CA LYS A 49 -15.90 9.87 5.96
C LYS A 49 -14.52 9.24 5.76
N ASN A 50 -14.41 8.22 4.90
CA ASN A 50 -13.20 7.42 4.68
C ASN A 50 -12.54 7.68 3.31
N LEU A 51 -12.94 8.74 2.61
CA LEU A 51 -12.34 9.13 1.33
C LEU A 51 -10.84 9.39 1.47
N ASN A 52 -10.04 8.90 0.52
CA ASN A 52 -8.64 9.30 0.42
C ASN A 52 -8.50 10.61 -0.36
N LEU A 53 -8.39 11.71 0.35
CA LEU A 53 -8.16 13.05 -0.20
C LEU A 53 -6.68 13.46 -0.13
N THR A 54 -5.77 12.50 -0.05
CA THR A 54 -4.33 12.73 -0.09
C THR A 54 -3.74 12.22 -1.40
N ALA A 55 -2.69 12.88 -1.90
CA ALA A 55 -1.99 12.47 -3.12
C ALA A 55 -1.47 11.04 -3.01
N GLY A 56 -2.16 10.09 -3.62
CA GLY A 56 -1.77 8.68 -3.63
C GLY A 56 -0.63 8.41 -4.62
N ARG A 57 0.21 7.43 -4.33
CA ARG A 57 1.39 7.07 -5.13
C ARG A 57 1.45 5.61 -5.51
N SER A 58 1.04 4.74 -4.62
CA SER A 58 1.03 3.31 -4.86
C SER A 58 -0.03 2.63 -4.01
N VAL A 59 -0.51 1.51 -4.47
CA VAL A 59 -1.55 0.73 -3.80
C VAL A 59 -1.22 -0.75 -3.92
N VAL A 60 -1.52 -1.51 -2.87
CA VAL A 60 -1.33 -2.96 -2.88
C VAL A 60 -2.42 -3.65 -2.06
N CYS A 61 -2.83 -4.83 -2.52
CA CYS A 61 -3.73 -5.72 -1.79
C CYS A 61 -2.96 -6.54 -0.76
N VAL A 62 -3.54 -6.72 0.42
CA VAL A 62 -2.89 -7.38 1.55
C VAL A 62 -3.88 -8.29 2.26
N ASP A 63 -3.70 -9.60 2.14
CA ASP A 63 -4.42 -10.58 2.98
C ASP A 63 -3.71 -10.67 4.34
N ARG A 64 -4.01 -9.71 5.25
CA ARG A 64 -3.36 -9.67 6.55
C ARG A 64 -3.76 -10.81 7.49
N ASN A 65 -4.96 -11.34 7.32
CA ASN A 65 -5.49 -12.40 8.18
C ASN A 65 -5.19 -13.80 7.65
N GLY A 66 -4.79 -13.94 6.37
CA GLY A 66 -4.54 -15.21 5.72
C GLY A 66 -5.82 -16.01 5.49
N ASN A 67 -6.92 -15.31 5.23
CA ASN A 67 -8.24 -15.91 5.04
C ASN A 67 -8.86 -15.63 3.66
N GLY A 68 -8.10 -14.98 2.77
CA GLY A 68 -8.53 -14.65 1.42
C GLY A 68 -9.33 -13.34 1.30
N ALA A 69 -9.72 -12.70 2.42
CA ALA A 69 -10.27 -11.34 2.38
C ALA A 69 -9.12 -10.32 2.39
N TYR A 70 -9.02 -9.57 1.31
CA TYR A 70 -7.93 -8.60 1.15
C TYR A 70 -8.32 -7.24 1.73
N GLY A 71 -7.34 -6.60 2.38
CA GLY A 71 -7.37 -5.16 2.61
C GLY A 71 -6.56 -4.44 1.53
N ILE A 72 -6.73 -3.12 1.44
CA ILE A 72 -6.05 -2.26 0.46
C ILE A 72 -5.17 -1.26 1.20
N TYR A 73 -3.84 -1.43 1.10
CA TYR A 73 -2.88 -0.45 1.61
C TYR A 73 -2.61 0.61 0.55
N VAL A 74 -2.75 1.89 0.92
CA VAL A 74 -2.52 3.04 0.04
C VAL A 74 -1.37 3.89 0.57
N ALA A 75 -0.28 3.94 -0.19
CA ALA A 75 0.84 4.81 0.09
C ALA A 75 0.56 6.22 -0.44
N ASN A 76 0.44 7.18 0.47
CA ASN A 76 0.21 8.58 0.17
C ASN A 76 1.50 9.42 0.28
N TYR A 77 1.54 10.57 -0.38
CA TYR A 77 2.63 11.53 -0.30
C TYR A 77 2.19 12.81 0.40
N GLY A 78 2.77 13.08 1.56
CA GLY A 78 2.49 14.29 2.36
C GLY A 78 1.17 14.24 3.14
N GLY A 79 0.68 13.04 3.41
CA GLY A 79 -0.45 12.76 4.29
C GLY A 79 -0.44 11.31 4.74
N PRO A 80 -1.35 10.90 5.63
CA PRO A 80 -1.34 9.56 6.21
C PRO A 80 -1.59 8.49 5.15
N THR A 81 -0.89 7.38 5.27
CA THR A 81 -1.21 6.14 4.53
C THR A 81 -2.58 5.61 4.97
N ARG A 82 -3.24 4.84 4.12
CA ARG A 82 -4.54 4.22 4.41
C ARG A 82 -4.45 2.70 4.36
N PHE A 83 -5.33 2.06 5.10
CA PHE A 83 -5.54 0.63 5.00
C PHE A 83 -7.04 0.34 5.05
N TYR A 84 -7.62 0.06 3.90
CA TYR A 84 -9.05 -0.15 3.77
C TYR A 84 -9.43 -1.62 3.88
N GLU A 85 -10.44 -1.90 4.69
CA GLU A 85 -11.16 -3.18 4.73
C GLU A 85 -12.65 -2.95 4.50
N LYS A 86 -13.35 -3.94 3.97
CA LYS A 86 -14.78 -3.90 3.71
C LYS A 86 -15.54 -4.69 4.77
N ASP A 87 -16.63 -4.12 5.28
CA ASP A 87 -17.61 -4.78 6.14
C ASP A 87 -19.01 -4.46 5.61
N GLY A 88 -19.64 -5.42 4.94
CA GLY A 88 -20.82 -5.17 4.13
C GLY A 88 -20.54 -4.11 3.06
N ASN A 89 -21.27 -2.99 3.07
CA ASN A 89 -21.05 -1.87 2.17
C ASN A 89 -20.17 -0.76 2.78
N GLU A 90 -19.72 -0.91 4.01
CA GLU A 90 -18.87 0.06 4.67
C GLU A 90 -17.39 -0.23 4.37
N ILE A 91 -16.67 0.80 3.94
CA ILE A 91 -15.21 0.79 3.81
C ILE A 91 -14.63 1.43 5.07
N ILE A 92 -13.82 0.67 5.79
CA ILE A 92 -13.24 1.09 7.08
C ILE A 92 -11.74 1.32 6.89
N ASP A 93 -11.24 2.50 7.27
CA ASP A 93 -9.81 2.76 7.32
C ASP A 93 -9.23 2.24 8.64
N LYS A 94 -8.47 1.17 8.56
CA LYS A 94 -7.82 0.50 9.69
C LYS A 94 -6.37 0.96 9.93
N ALA A 95 -5.84 1.89 9.13
CA ALA A 95 -4.41 2.23 9.19
C ALA A 95 -3.96 2.68 10.59
N SER A 96 -4.77 3.51 11.26
CA SER A 96 -4.45 4.00 12.62
C SER A 96 -4.52 2.88 13.66
N GLU A 97 -5.55 2.03 13.61
CA GLU A 97 -5.68 0.88 14.49
C GLU A 97 -4.50 -0.09 14.37
N LEU A 98 -4.01 -0.27 13.14
CA LEU A 98 -2.87 -1.13 12.82
C LEU A 98 -1.51 -0.46 13.04
N GLY A 99 -1.46 0.83 13.39
CA GLY A 99 -0.24 1.58 13.64
C GLY A 99 0.60 1.88 12.40
N ILE A 100 -0.03 1.84 11.21
CA ILE A 100 0.62 2.03 9.90
C ILE A 100 0.19 3.32 9.18
N ASP A 101 -0.51 4.23 9.84
CA ASP A 101 -0.99 5.52 9.33
C ASP A 101 0.12 6.59 9.27
N LYS A 102 1.22 6.29 8.63
CA LYS A 102 2.40 7.15 8.59
C LYS A 102 2.25 8.30 7.59
N ILE A 103 2.67 9.51 7.97
CA ILE A 103 2.80 10.64 7.06
C ILE A 103 4.20 10.61 6.46
N THR A 104 4.31 10.28 5.19
CA THR A 104 5.58 10.04 4.52
C THR A 104 5.61 10.57 3.09
N GLY A 105 6.75 10.41 2.44
CA GLY A 105 6.89 10.55 0.99
C GLY A 105 6.66 9.21 0.30
N GLY A 106 5.54 8.53 0.56
CA GLY A 106 5.24 7.23 -0.01
C GLY A 106 5.38 7.19 -1.53
N ARG A 107 6.07 6.18 -2.08
CA ARG A 107 6.33 6.06 -3.52
C ARG A 107 5.94 4.72 -4.09
N ALA A 108 6.45 3.66 -3.53
CA ALA A 108 6.19 2.32 -4.01
C ALA A 108 5.86 1.41 -2.84
N VAL A 109 4.95 0.50 -3.05
CA VAL A 109 4.58 -0.50 -2.05
C VAL A 109 4.43 -1.85 -2.71
N ILE A 110 4.82 -2.89 -1.99
CA ILE A 110 4.62 -4.27 -2.40
C ILE A 110 4.27 -5.12 -1.19
N SER A 111 3.46 -6.14 -1.39
CA SER A 111 3.06 -7.10 -0.37
C SER A 111 3.36 -8.52 -0.80
N GLY A 112 3.70 -9.36 0.15
CA GLY A 112 3.95 -10.78 -0.05
C GLY A 112 4.53 -11.44 1.20
N ASN A 113 4.80 -12.72 1.11
CA ASN A 113 5.42 -13.50 2.20
C ASN A 113 6.93 -13.21 2.26
N ILE A 114 7.31 -12.04 2.79
CA ILE A 114 8.71 -11.59 2.82
C ILE A 114 9.43 -12.24 4.02
N LEU A 115 8.90 -12.06 5.21
CA LEU A 115 9.45 -12.57 6.46
C LEU A 115 8.50 -13.53 7.17
N SER A 116 7.20 -13.22 7.12
CA SER A 116 6.16 -14.02 7.75
C SER A 116 5.59 -15.06 6.77
N GLY A 117 4.80 -16.02 7.30
CA GLY A 117 3.98 -16.89 6.45
C GLY A 117 2.68 -16.23 5.95
N ARG A 118 2.55 -14.91 6.10
CA ARG A 118 1.41 -14.07 5.69
C ARG A 118 1.88 -12.92 4.82
N SER A 119 0.95 -12.07 4.39
CA SER A 119 1.29 -10.88 3.60
C SER A 119 1.93 -9.81 4.49
N ASP A 120 3.25 -9.67 4.40
CA ASP A 120 4.01 -8.52 4.90
C ASP A 120 3.90 -7.36 3.91
N ILE A 121 4.25 -6.13 4.32
CA ILE A 121 4.24 -4.95 3.45
C ILE A 121 5.62 -4.32 3.45
N PHE A 122 6.22 -4.12 2.28
CA PHE A 122 7.38 -3.24 2.13
C PHE A 122 6.93 -1.95 1.45
N ALA A 123 7.13 -0.81 2.13
CA ALA A 123 6.77 0.52 1.64
C ALA A 123 8.03 1.38 1.49
N ALA A 124 8.39 1.67 0.24
CA ALA A 124 9.50 2.54 -0.09
C ALA A 124 9.07 4.00 -0.13
N ASN A 125 9.88 4.88 0.46
CA ASN A 125 9.61 6.28 0.57
C ASN A 125 10.61 7.13 -0.23
N GLU A 126 10.15 8.27 -0.72
CA GLU A 126 10.97 9.38 -1.17
C GLU A 126 11.14 10.32 0.03
N ARG A 127 12.33 10.52 0.50
CA ARG A 127 12.65 11.30 1.71
C ARG A 127 12.10 10.68 3.00
N GLY A 128 12.91 9.90 3.63
CA GLY A 128 12.64 9.25 4.90
C GLY A 128 12.80 7.75 4.83
N ASP A 129 12.64 7.13 5.97
CA ASP A 129 12.87 5.70 6.13
C ASP A 129 11.84 4.89 5.33
N ASN A 130 12.27 3.82 4.68
CA ASN A 130 11.37 2.79 4.20
C ASN A 130 10.80 2.01 5.40
N PHE A 131 9.63 1.41 5.22
CA PHE A 131 9.03 0.53 6.20
C PHE A 131 9.01 -0.91 5.71
N LEU A 132 9.23 -1.83 6.63
CA LEU A 132 8.99 -3.25 6.45
C LEU A 132 8.04 -3.72 7.56
N TYR A 133 6.78 -3.80 7.26
CA TYR A 133 5.76 -4.21 8.20
C TYR A 133 5.65 -5.74 8.22
N PHE A 134 6.21 -6.34 9.26
CA PHE A 134 6.07 -7.76 9.55
C PHE A 134 4.63 -8.05 10.02
N ASN A 135 3.99 -9.01 9.39
CA ASN A 135 2.62 -9.40 9.73
C ASN A 135 2.62 -10.47 10.82
N SER A 136 2.30 -10.06 12.04
CA SER A 136 2.10 -10.96 13.19
C SER A 136 0.61 -11.24 13.39
N LYS A 137 0.07 -12.25 12.71
CA LYS A 137 -1.34 -12.69 12.84
C LYS A 137 -2.36 -11.57 12.62
N GLY A 138 -2.16 -10.75 11.60
CA GLY A 138 -3.05 -9.66 11.22
C GLY A 138 -2.71 -8.30 11.84
N SER A 139 -1.73 -8.24 12.75
CA SER A 139 -1.15 -6.99 13.26
C SER A 139 0.19 -6.72 12.60
N PHE A 140 0.57 -5.46 12.45
CA PHE A 140 1.81 -5.07 11.80
C PHE A 140 2.83 -4.51 12.80
N GLN A 141 4.10 -4.88 12.60
CA GLN A 141 5.24 -4.31 13.30
C GLN A 141 6.28 -3.85 12.28
N ASP A 142 6.73 -2.60 12.38
CA ASP A 142 7.82 -2.12 11.53
C ASP A 142 9.15 -2.68 12.01
N VAL A 143 9.77 -3.50 11.17
CA VAL A 143 11.05 -4.15 11.41
C VAL A 143 12.15 -3.68 10.44
N ALA A 144 11.90 -2.59 9.68
CA ALA A 144 12.84 -2.12 8.66
C ALA A 144 14.22 -1.83 9.22
N LYS A 145 14.32 -1.31 10.44
CA LYS A 145 15.59 -1.04 11.12
C LYS A 145 16.34 -2.33 11.46
N GLU A 146 15.64 -3.33 11.94
CA GLU A 146 16.20 -4.62 12.32
C GLU A 146 16.82 -5.35 11.12
N TYR A 147 16.16 -5.25 9.98
CA TYR A 147 16.60 -5.86 8.72
C TYR A 147 17.46 -4.95 7.84
N ALA A 148 17.83 -3.75 8.34
CA ALA A 148 18.68 -2.78 7.64
C ALA A 148 18.15 -2.37 6.25
N VAL A 149 16.82 -2.27 6.10
CA VAL A 149 16.16 -1.88 4.83
C VAL A 149 15.52 -0.50 4.88
N GLN A 150 15.80 0.31 5.91
CA GLN A 150 15.26 1.67 6.05
C GLN A 150 15.67 2.60 4.92
N ASP A 151 16.92 2.48 4.43
CA ASP A 151 17.47 3.23 3.29
C ASP A 151 17.15 4.74 3.33
N ARG A 152 17.41 5.35 4.48
CA ARG A 152 17.01 6.72 4.86
C ARG A 152 17.41 7.80 3.88
N PHE A 153 18.54 7.63 3.19
CA PHE A 153 19.18 8.67 2.37
C PHE A 153 18.87 8.55 0.90
N GLU A 154 18.23 7.47 0.48
CA GLU A 154 17.88 7.22 -0.90
C GLU A 154 16.40 7.52 -1.18
N ASN A 155 16.09 7.73 -2.44
CA ASN A 155 14.71 7.98 -2.87
C ASN A 155 14.13 6.73 -3.52
N GLY A 156 13.40 5.91 -2.75
CA GLY A 156 12.71 4.74 -3.28
C GLY A 156 11.72 5.12 -4.38
N ARG A 157 11.78 4.44 -5.53
CA ARG A 157 10.91 4.72 -6.69
C ARG A 157 10.08 3.53 -7.11
N GLY A 158 10.66 2.35 -7.08
CA GLY A 158 10.00 1.10 -7.44
C GLY A 158 10.42 -0.01 -6.51
N THR A 159 9.55 -0.98 -6.33
CA THR A 159 9.79 -2.17 -5.50
C THR A 159 9.42 -3.42 -6.26
N ALA A 160 10.14 -4.51 -6.01
CA ALA A 160 9.83 -5.83 -6.53
C ALA A 160 10.17 -6.90 -5.50
N LEU A 161 9.50 -8.02 -5.57
CA LEU A 161 9.84 -9.25 -4.84
C LEU A 161 10.30 -10.31 -5.82
N SER A 162 11.38 -11.00 -5.50
CA SER A 162 11.90 -12.11 -6.30
C SER A 162 12.74 -13.02 -5.43
N ASP A 163 12.70 -14.32 -5.66
CA ASP A 163 13.67 -15.26 -5.08
C ASP A 163 14.97 -15.23 -5.93
N LEU A 164 15.80 -14.21 -5.69
CA LEU A 164 17.02 -13.96 -6.46
C LEU A 164 18.06 -15.07 -6.32
N LEU A 165 18.06 -15.76 -5.21
CA LEU A 165 19.06 -16.77 -4.86
C LEU A 165 18.51 -18.20 -4.89
N TYR A 166 17.30 -18.39 -5.42
CA TYR A 166 16.62 -19.68 -5.52
C TYR A 166 16.56 -20.46 -4.18
N ARG A 167 16.26 -19.73 -3.10
CA ARG A 167 16.21 -20.27 -1.73
C ARG A 167 14.81 -20.61 -1.25
N GLY A 168 13.78 -20.42 -2.09
CA GLY A 168 12.37 -20.60 -1.74
C GLY A 168 11.82 -19.50 -0.83
N ARG A 169 12.49 -18.33 -0.80
CA ARG A 169 12.02 -17.15 -0.08
C ARG A 169 12.22 -15.89 -0.91
N LEU A 170 11.34 -14.90 -0.71
CA LEU A 170 11.38 -13.66 -1.46
C LEU A 170 12.45 -12.72 -0.91
N ASP A 171 13.23 -12.16 -1.81
CA ASP A 171 14.09 -11.01 -1.56
C ASP A 171 13.35 -9.73 -2.02
N THR A 172 13.52 -8.63 -1.28
CA THR A 172 12.94 -7.33 -1.64
C THR A 172 13.95 -6.51 -2.41
N VAL A 173 13.55 -6.03 -3.58
CA VAL A 173 14.33 -5.11 -4.40
C VAL A 173 13.70 -3.73 -4.33
N SER A 174 14.49 -2.71 -3.95
CA SER A 174 14.11 -1.31 -4.04
C SER A 174 14.96 -0.62 -5.11
N TYR A 175 14.30 0.06 -6.04
CA TYR A 175 14.95 0.84 -7.08
C TYR A 175 14.97 2.30 -6.67
N THR A 176 16.18 2.90 -6.68
CA THR A 176 16.39 4.32 -6.43
C THR A 176 16.88 4.99 -7.70
N HIS A 177 16.39 6.20 -8.01
CA HIS A 177 16.88 6.97 -9.14
C HIS A 177 18.19 7.66 -8.71
N LEU A 178 19.33 7.05 -9.03
CA LEU A 178 20.60 7.78 -9.08
C LEU A 178 20.46 8.84 -10.18
N ARG A 179 20.54 10.12 -9.84
CA ARG A 179 20.83 11.15 -10.84
C ARG A 179 22.12 10.74 -11.51
N ALA A 180 22.07 10.50 -12.82
CA ALA A 180 23.29 10.44 -13.60
C ALA A 180 24.02 11.77 -13.35
N HIS A 181 25.13 11.72 -12.63
CA HIS A 181 26.07 12.82 -12.61
C HIS A 181 26.60 12.90 -14.05
N GLU A 182 26.16 13.92 -14.79
CA GLU A 182 26.85 14.33 -15.99
C GLU A 182 28.28 14.64 -15.54
N THR A 183 29.18 13.73 -15.80
CA THR A 183 30.59 14.03 -15.80
C THR A 183 30.82 14.97 -16.96
N LYS A 184 30.93 16.28 -16.65
CA LYS A 184 31.46 17.24 -17.61
C LYS A 184 32.87 16.77 -17.97
N ALA A 185 33.03 16.33 -19.23
CA ALA A 185 34.32 16.17 -19.87
C ALA A 185 34.98 17.54 -20.08
#